data_bbe322372b02917a22edbad17b24269c
#
_entry.id   bbe322372b02917a22edbad17b24269c
#
_cell.length_a   1.000
_cell.length_b   1.000
_cell.length_c   1.000
_cell.angle_alpha   90.00
_cell.angle_beta   90.00
_cell.angle_gamma   90.00
#
_symmetry.space_group_name_H-M   'P 1'
#
loop_
_entity.id
_entity.type
_entity.pdbx_description
1 polymer ?
#
loop_
_entity_poly.entity_id
_entity_poly.type
_entity_poly.pdbx_seq_one_letter_code
_entity_poly.pdbx_strand_id
1 'polypeptide(L)'
;MSLLVLMGKSCSGKDTIANELVNKHGYENLVSYTTRPMRDDEIQDQTYHFISEDEFISKINDGFFLEHRKYLSENGLWYYGTAKEDYEKDSKMVSILPPDGVNTLISKGINPKVIYIYANQTTVKNRLLKRGDNKEEAERRIKADNVDFRGAEMLANRIIYNNEGKE
;
A
#
# COMPACT_ATOMS: atom_id res chain seq x y z
N MET A 1 -15.28 3.42 -13.62
CA MET A 1 -14.43 3.66 -12.45
C MET A 1 -13.07 4.20 -12.87
N SER A 2 -12.55 5.16 -12.12
CA SER A 2 -11.18 5.67 -12.30
C SER A 2 -10.36 5.28 -11.06
N LEU A 3 -9.39 4.38 -11.24
CA LEU A 3 -8.55 3.90 -10.16
C LEU A 3 -7.13 4.45 -10.30
N LEU A 4 -6.69 5.16 -9.27
CA LEU A 4 -5.33 5.61 -9.10
C LEU A 4 -4.66 4.76 -8.03
N VAL A 5 -3.56 4.11 -8.38
CA VAL A 5 -2.74 3.35 -7.42
C VAL A 5 -1.48 4.15 -7.11
N LEU A 6 -1.26 4.39 -5.83
CA LEU A 6 0.00 4.93 -5.33
C LEU A 6 0.88 3.76 -4.88
N MET A 7 2.06 3.70 -5.42
CA MET A 7 3.04 2.68 -5.12
C MET A 7 4.27 3.38 -4.54
N GLY A 8 4.81 2.86 -3.46
CA GLY A 8 5.98 3.48 -2.82
C GLY A 8 6.49 2.64 -1.67
N LYS A 9 7.80 2.68 -1.46
CA LYS A 9 8.45 2.02 -0.34
C LYS A 9 8.04 2.66 0.99
N SER A 10 8.36 2.00 2.09
CA SER A 10 8.13 2.53 3.44
C SER A 10 8.63 3.97 3.56
N CYS A 11 7.85 4.82 4.20
CA CYS A 11 8.19 6.23 4.44
C CYS A 11 8.48 7.06 3.16
N SER A 12 7.92 6.66 2.02
CA SER A 12 8.05 7.43 0.78
C SER A 12 7.14 8.67 0.73
N GLY A 13 6.13 8.73 1.60
CA GLY A 13 5.15 9.82 1.64
C GLY A 13 3.85 9.51 0.90
N LYS A 14 3.66 8.27 0.46
CA LYS A 14 2.44 7.87 -0.28
C LYS A 14 1.16 8.06 0.52
N ASP A 15 1.19 7.84 1.84
CA ASP A 15 -0.01 8.01 2.69
C ASP A 15 -0.44 9.47 2.77
N THR A 16 0.50 10.38 2.88
CA THR A 16 0.25 11.83 2.89
C THR A 16 -0.40 12.27 1.58
N ILE A 17 0.11 11.77 0.46
CA ILE A 17 -0.44 12.09 -0.87
C ILE A 17 -1.84 11.50 -1.03
N ALA A 18 -2.05 10.26 -0.60
CA ALA A 18 -3.38 9.64 -0.63
C ALA A 18 -4.41 10.45 0.17
N ASN A 19 -4.04 10.87 1.38
CA ASN A 19 -4.92 11.69 2.22
C ASN A 19 -5.25 13.04 1.57
N GLU A 20 -4.30 13.65 0.92
CA GLU A 20 -4.53 14.91 0.21
C GLU A 20 -5.49 14.74 -0.96
N LEU A 21 -5.35 13.66 -1.72
CA LEU A 21 -6.27 13.35 -2.82
C LEU A 21 -7.70 13.16 -2.32
N VAL A 22 -7.87 12.47 -1.21
CA VAL A 22 -9.19 12.25 -0.62
C VAL A 22 -9.78 13.56 -0.08
N ASN A 23 -8.99 14.33 0.65
CA ASN A 23 -9.48 15.51 1.35
C ASN A 23 -9.71 16.73 0.43
N LYS A 24 -8.94 16.85 -0.66
CA LYS A 24 -8.95 18.05 -1.50
C LYS A 24 -9.33 17.82 -2.96
N HIS A 25 -9.29 16.60 -3.44
CA HIS A 25 -9.43 16.33 -4.87
C HIS A 25 -10.54 15.35 -5.24
N GLY A 26 -11.43 15.05 -4.30
CA GLY A 26 -12.64 14.26 -4.54
C GLY A 26 -12.41 12.76 -4.77
N TYR A 27 -11.27 12.23 -4.37
CA TYR A 27 -11.03 10.79 -4.40
C TYR A 27 -11.66 10.10 -3.21
N GLU A 28 -12.09 8.85 -3.40
CA GLU A 28 -12.46 7.95 -2.32
C GLU A 28 -11.31 6.97 -2.06
N ASN A 29 -11.01 6.73 -0.80
CA ASN A 29 -9.98 5.77 -0.44
C ASN A 29 -10.52 4.34 -0.59
N LEU A 30 -9.83 3.52 -1.37
CA LEU A 30 -10.11 2.10 -1.43
C LEU A 30 -9.39 1.44 -0.26
N VAL A 31 -10.15 1.15 0.81
CA VAL A 31 -9.61 0.64 2.07
C VAL A 31 -9.34 -0.86 1.96
N SER A 32 -8.09 -1.27 2.16
CA SER A 32 -7.69 -2.68 2.13
C SER A 32 -8.03 -3.39 3.44
N TYR A 33 -8.17 -4.71 3.35
CA TYR A 33 -8.30 -5.60 4.49
C TYR A 33 -6.93 -6.12 4.93
N THR A 34 -6.72 -6.28 6.22
CA THR A 34 -5.47 -6.86 6.74
C THR A 34 -5.69 -7.62 8.03
N THR A 35 -4.85 -8.63 8.26
CA THR A 35 -4.78 -9.35 9.52
C THR A 35 -3.67 -8.82 10.43
N ARG A 36 -2.87 -7.86 9.95
CA ARG A 36 -1.87 -7.18 10.76
C ARG A 36 -2.57 -6.45 11.92
N PRO A 37 -2.03 -6.53 13.13
CA PRO A 37 -2.58 -5.77 14.25
C PRO A 37 -2.57 -4.26 13.98
N MET A 38 -3.65 -3.60 14.40
CA MET A 38 -3.78 -2.15 14.30
C MET A 38 -2.71 -1.45 15.14
N ARG A 39 -2.10 -0.41 14.58
CA ARG A 39 -1.17 0.46 15.30
C ARG A 39 -1.94 1.58 16.01
N ASP A 40 -1.30 2.25 16.98
CA ASP A 40 -1.93 3.27 17.83
C ASP A 40 -2.49 4.45 17.05
N ASP A 41 -1.86 4.83 15.94
CA ASP A 41 -2.27 5.95 15.10
C ASP A 41 -3.23 5.56 13.96
N GLU A 42 -3.59 4.29 13.88
CA GLU A 42 -4.48 3.78 12.85
C GLU A 42 -5.94 3.74 13.32
N ILE A 43 -6.87 3.79 12.38
CA ILE A 43 -8.31 3.83 12.66
C ILE A 43 -9.00 2.69 11.90
N GLN A 44 -9.77 1.89 12.63
CA GLN A 44 -10.56 0.79 12.05
C GLN A 44 -11.46 1.32 10.93
N ASP A 45 -11.47 0.61 9.81
CA ASP A 45 -12.28 0.89 8.62
C ASP A 45 -11.93 2.20 7.89
N GLN A 46 -10.88 2.88 8.31
CA GLN A 46 -10.34 4.05 7.63
C GLN A 46 -8.93 3.78 7.09
N THR A 47 -8.02 3.35 7.95
CA THR A 47 -6.65 2.99 7.55
C THR A 47 -6.66 1.63 6.85
N TYR A 48 -7.25 0.65 7.49
CA TYR A 48 -7.52 -0.69 6.98
C TYR A 48 -8.81 -1.20 7.60
N HIS A 49 -9.40 -2.21 6.96
CA HIS A 49 -10.34 -3.10 7.63
C HIS A 49 -9.52 -4.16 8.34
N PHE A 50 -9.30 -3.98 9.65
CA PHE A 50 -8.54 -4.92 10.47
C PHE A 50 -9.44 -6.08 10.85
N ILE A 51 -9.10 -7.28 10.40
CA ILE A 51 -9.87 -8.51 10.65
C ILE A 51 -8.95 -9.62 11.13
N SER A 52 -9.54 -10.68 11.66
CA SER A 52 -8.80 -11.88 12.08
C SER A 52 -8.31 -12.69 10.88
N GLU A 53 -7.31 -13.52 11.10
CA GLU A 53 -6.83 -14.45 10.08
C GLU A 53 -7.93 -15.40 9.62
N ASP A 54 -8.74 -15.93 10.55
CA ASP A 54 -9.85 -16.82 10.22
C ASP A 54 -10.89 -16.15 9.34
N GLU A 55 -11.23 -14.89 9.61
CA GLU A 55 -12.11 -14.10 8.75
C GLU A 55 -11.50 -13.87 7.36
N PHE A 56 -10.22 -13.58 7.31
CA PHE A 56 -9.53 -13.33 6.04
C PHE A 56 -9.54 -14.59 5.16
N ILE A 57 -9.21 -15.74 5.73
CA ILE A 57 -9.21 -17.02 5.01
C ILE A 57 -10.62 -17.37 4.54
N SER A 58 -11.63 -17.17 5.39
CA SER A 58 -13.03 -17.37 5.01
C SER A 58 -13.42 -16.50 3.81
N LYS A 59 -13.01 -15.26 3.79
CA LYS A 59 -13.25 -14.34 2.68
C LYS A 59 -12.53 -14.75 1.38
N ILE A 60 -11.32 -15.30 1.48
CA ILE A 60 -10.63 -15.88 0.33
C ILE A 60 -11.46 -17.01 -0.27
N ASN A 61 -11.93 -17.93 0.57
CA ASN A 61 -12.71 -19.10 0.13
C ASN A 61 -14.05 -18.69 -0.50
N ASP A 62 -14.64 -17.59 -0.05
CA ASP A 62 -15.89 -17.06 -0.59
C ASP A 62 -15.69 -16.24 -1.87
N GLY A 63 -14.45 -16.04 -2.32
CA GLY A 63 -14.15 -15.23 -3.49
C GLY A 63 -14.39 -13.74 -3.29
N PHE A 64 -14.30 -13.26 -2.06
CA PHE A 64 -14.56 -11.87 -1.69
C PHE A 64 -13.52 -10.89 -2.26
N PHE A 65 -12.25 -11.29 -2.30
CA PHE A 65 -11.16 -10.42 -2.73
C PHE A 65 -10.94 -10.46 -4.24
N LEU A 66 -10.66 -9.30 -4.82
CA LEU A 66 -10.15 -9.21 -6.19
C LEU A 66 -8.66 -9.59 -6.23
N GLU A 67 -7.90 -9.05 -5.28
CA GLU A 67 -6.49 -9.41 -5.06
C GLU A 67 -6.25 -9.64 -3.58
N HIS A 68 -5.37 -10.56 -3.26
CA HIS A 68 -4.87 -10.75 -1.90
C HIS A 68 -3.44 -11.28 -1.96
N ARG A 69 -2.71 -11.05 -0.87
CA ARG A 69 -1.31 -11.45 -0.74
C ARG A 69 -0.99 -11.67 0.73
N LYS A 70 0.13 -12.32 0.99
CA LYS A 70 0.62 -12.56 2.34
C LYS A 70 2.10 -12.23 2.44
N TYR A 71 2.51 -11.77 3.62
CA TYR A 71 3.90 -11.47 3.95
C TYR A 71 4.29 -12.13 5.25
N LEU A 72 5.49 -12.72 5.27
CA LEU A 72 6.10 -13.21 6.49
C LEU A 72 6.80 -12.03 7.18
N SER A 73 6.41 -11.76 8.43
CA SER A 73 7.03 -10.75 9.28
C SER A 73 7.70 -11.42 10.48
N GLU A 74 8.46 -10.65 11.25
CA GLU A 74 9.03 -11.13 12.52
C GLU A 74 7.95 -11.56 13.51
N ASN A 75 6.76 -10.96 13.41
CA ASN A 75 5.61 -11.21 14.29
C ASN A 75 4.60 -12.20 13.69
N GLY A 76 4.95 -12.88 12.61
CA GLY A 76 4.09 -13.87 11.97
C GLY A 76 3.72 -13.53 10.55
N LEU A 77 2.75 -14.28 10.02
CA LEU A 77 2.26 -14.16 8.68
C LEU A 77 1.07 -13.19 8.64
N TRP A 78 1.17 -12.15 7.83
CA TRP A 78 0.10 -11.16 7.65
C TRP A 78 -0.47 -11.21 6.23
N TYR A 79 -1.79 -11.08 6.16
CA TYR A 79 -2.53 -11.04 4.91
C TYR A 79 -3.00 -9.62 4.60
N TYR A 80 -3.07 -9.30 3.31
CA TYR A 80 -3.62 -8.06 2.79
C TYR A 80 -4.49 -8.38 1.59
N GLY A 81 -5.57 -7.65 1.40
CA GLY A 81 -6.44 -7.85 0.25
C GLY A 81 -7.40 -6.70 0.02
N THR A 82 -7.92 -6.63 -1.20
CA THR A 82 -8.92 -5.64 -1.59
C THR A 82 -10.18 -6.32 -2.11
N ALA A 83 -11.35 -5.80 -1.71
CA ALA A 83 -12.64 -6.38 -2.06
C ALA A 83 -12.99 -6.16 -3.52
N LYS A 84 -13.55 -7.17 -4.18
CA LYS A 84 -14.05 -7.05 -5.57
C LYS A 84 -15.05 -5.93 -5.74
N GLU A 85 -15.97 -5.78 -4.80
CA GLU A 85 -17.02 -4.78 -4.87
C GLU A 85 -16.51 -3.35 -4.92
N ASP A 86 -15.33 -3.08 -4.35
CA ASP A 86 -14.74 -1.74 -4.37
C ASP A 86 -14.32 -1.33 -5.78
N TYR A 87 -14.01 -2.28 -6.65
CA TYR A 87 -13.63 -2.02 -8.04
C TYR A 87 -14.84 -1.83 -8.96
N GLU A 88 -16.03 -2.08 -8.47
CA GLU A 88 -17.29 -1.90 -9.22
C GLU A 88 -17.93 -0.52 -9.00
N LYS A 89 -17.39 0.27 -8.07
CA LYS A 89 -17.88 1.60 -7.76
C LYS A 89 -17.61 2.58 -8.91
N ASP A 90 -18.60 3.38 -9.27
CA ASP A 90 -18.45 4.42 -10.28
C ASP A 90 -18.00 5.73 -9.64
N SER A 91 -16.76 5.77 -9.19
CA SER A 91 -16.15 6.92 -8.52
C SER A 91 -14.67 6.99 -8.80
N LYS A 92 -14.03 8.08 -8.40
CA LYS A 92 -12.59 8.25 -8.44
C LYS A 92 -12.02 7.60 -7.17
N MET A 93 -11.32 6.49 -7.33
CA MET A 93 -10.75 5.74 -6.22
C MET A 93 -9.23 5.88 -6.17
N VAL A 94 -8.68 5.97 -4.96
CA VAL A 94 -7.23 5.88 -4.73
C VAL A 94 -6.95 4.68 -3.83
N SER A 95 -5.94 3.90 -4.20
CA SER A 95 -5.48 2.74 -3.43
C SER A 95 -3.96 2.78 -3.28
N ILE A 96 -3.45 2.22 -2.19
CA ILE A 96 -2.02 2.04 -1.97
C ILE A 96 -1.73 0.54 -2.10
N LEU A 97 -0.92 0.18 -3.08
CA LEU A 97 -0.55 -1.21 -3.33
C LEU A 97 0.95 -1.33 -3.63
N PRO A 98 1.58 -2.45 -3.21
CA PRO A 98 2.92 -2.77 -3.65
C PRO A 98 2.90 -3.29 -5.10
N PRO A 99 4.07 -3.47 -5.74
CA PRO A 99 4.15 -3.98 -7.12
C PRO A 99 3.40 -5.29 -7.33
N ASP A 100 3.46 -6.23 -6.40
CA ASP A 100 2.74 -7.50 -6.50
C ASP A 100 1.22 -7.29 -6.58
N GLY A 101 0.69 -6.37 -5.78
CA GLY A 101 -0.74 -6.02 -5.83
C GLY A 101 -1.13 -5.42 -7.16
N VAL A 102 -0.31 -4.52 -7.71
CA VAL A 102 -0.53 -3.92 -9.03
C VAL A 102 -0.53 -4.99 -10.13
N ASN A 103 0.45 -5.89 -10.11
CA ASN A 103 0.52 -6.98 -11.08
C ASN A 103 -0.72 -7.87 -11.02
N THR A 104 -1.20 -8.17 -9.83
CA THR A 104 -2.42 -8.97 -9.65
C THR A 104 -3.64 -8.26 -10.23
N LEU A 105 -3.80 -6.96 -10.00
CA LEU A 105 -4.89 -6.18 -10.59
C LEU A 105 -4.85 -6.24 -12.11
N ILE A 106 -3.68 -6.04 -12.69
CA ILE A 106 -3.50 -6.07 -14.15
C ILE A 106 -3.88 -7.46 -14.69
N SER A 107 -3.45 -8.52 -14.01
CA SER A 107 -3.79 -9.90 -14.39
C SER A 107 -5.29 -10.19 -14.31
N LYS A 108 -6.04 -9.45 -13.51
CA LYS A 108 -7.50 -9.55 -13.38
C LYS A 108 -8.27 -8.61 -14.32
N GLY A 109 -7.58 -7.97 -15.24
CA GLY A 109 -8.20 -7.08 -16.22
C GLY A 109 -8.48 -5.67 -15.74
N ILE A 110 -8.00 -5.31 -14.56
CA ILE A 110 -8.06 -3.94 -14.05
C ILE A 110 -6.92 -3.13 -14.67
N ASN A 111 -7.20 -1.93 -15.12
CA ASN A 111 -6.19 -1.05 -15.72
C ASN A 111 -6.02 0.22 -14.88
N PRO A 112 -5.32 0.15 -13.74
CA PRO A 112 -5.13 1.32 -12.90
C PRO A 112 -4.13 2.30 -13.50
N LYS A 113 -4.27 3.56 -13.13
CA LYS A 113 -3.20 4.54 -13.31
C LYS A 113 -2.26 4.44 -12.12
N VAL A 114 -0.99 4.15 -12.37
CA VAL A 114 -0.02 3.89 -11.31
C VAL A 114 0.97 5.04 -11.20
N ILE A 115 1.07 5.59 -9.99
CA ILE A 115 2.10 6.60 -9.66
C ILE A 115 3.05 5.98 -8.64
N TYR A 116 4.33 5.97 -8.97
CA TYR A 116 5.38 5.53 -8.07
C TYR A 116 5.92 6.74 -7.30
N ILE A 117 5.70 6.76 -5.99
CA ILE A 117 6.27 7.77 -5.09
C ILE A 117 7.61 7.25 -4.62
N TYR A 118 8.69 7.87 -5.07
CA TYR A 118 10.05 7.46 -4.80
C TYR A 118 10.72 8.40 -3.79
N ALA A 119 11.34 7.84 -2.78
CA ALA A 119 12.26 8.53 -1.89
C ALA A 119 13.57 7.74 -1.87
N ASN A 120 14.72 8.44 -1.88
CA ASN A 120 16.01 7.77 -1.86
C ASN A 120 16.24 7.07 -0.52
N GLN A 121 17.19 6.14 -0.50
CA GLN A 121 17.45 5.30 0.66
C GLN A 121 17.83 6.11 1.92
N THR A 122 18.59 7.16 1.76
CA THR A 122 18.99 8.04 2.88
C THR A 122 17.76 8.72 3.50
N THR A 123 16.88 9.26 2.68
CA THR A 123 15.63 9.88 3.12
C THR A 123 14.74 8.87 3.84
N VAL A 124 14.55 7.68 3.27
CA VAL A 124 13.74 6.61 3.88
C VAL A 124 14.31 6.19 5.23
N LYS A 125 15.63 5.98 5.31
CA LYS A 125 16.30 5.61 6.56
C LYS A 125 16.10 6.66 7.64
N ASN A 126 16.29 7.93 7.32
CA ASN A 126 16.11 9.02 8.27
C ASN A 126 14.66 9.10 8.78
N ARG A 127 13.69 8.92 7.89
CA ARG A 127 12.26 8.93 8.26
C ARG A 127 11.89 7.74 9.14
N LEU A 128 12.43 6.55 8.85
CA LEU A 128 12.22 5.35 9.69
C LEU A 128 12.79 5.55 11.09
N LEU A 129 14.00 6.07 11.21
CA LEU A 129 14.63 6.35 12.50
C LEU A 129 13.85 7.42 13.28
N LYS A 130 13.39 8.46 12.61
CA LYS A 130 12.58 9.52 13.21
C LYS A 130 11.22 9.01 13.70
N ARG A 131 10.65 8.03 13.02
CA ARG A 131 9.40 7.36 13.42
C ARG A 131 9.57 6.52 14.70
N GLY A 132 10.78 6.14 15.06
CA GLY A 132 11.10 5.35 16.24
C GLY A 132 11.64 3.95 15.96
N ASP A 133 11.83 3.57 14.70
CA ASP A 133 12.46 2.30 14.35
C ASP A 133 13.94 2.34 14.79
N ASN A 134 14.45 1.23 15.33
CA ASN A 134 15.88 1.14 15.59
C ASN A 134 16.65 0.92 14.28
N LYS A 135 17.97 1.05 14.33
CA LYS A 135 18.83 0.96 13.14
C LYS A 135 18.68 -0.38 12.41
N GLU A 136 18.63 -1.48 13.16
CA GLU A 136 18.52 -2.83 12.58
C GLU A 136 17.20 -3.03 11.88
N GLU A 137 16.09 -2.59 12.49
CA GLU A 137 14.76 -2.67 11.90
C GLU A 137 14.64 -1.79 10.65
N ALA A 138 15.20 -0.58 10.70
CA ALA A 138 15.22 0.32 9.54
C ALA A 138 15.98 -0.32 8.36
N GLU A 139 17.15 -0.90 8.61
CA GLU A 139 17.95 -1.58 7.60
C GLU A 139 17.22 -2.81 7.02
N ARG A 140 16.58 -3.59 7.88
CA ARG A 140 15.79 -4.76 7.48
C ARG A 140 14.65 -4.35 6.54
N ARG A 141 13.92 -3.30 6.90
CA ARG A 141 12.78 -2.81 6.13
C ARG A 141 13.21 -2.26 4.76
N ILE A 142 14.29 -1.51 4.72
CA ILE A 142 14.87 -1.00 3.47
C ILE A 142 15.26 -2.16 2.55
N LYS A 143 15.88 -3.19 3.10
CA LYS A 143 16.30 -4.37 2.34
C LYS A 143 15.11 -5.15 1.78
N ALA A 144 14.08 -5.34 2.59
CA ALA A 144 12.84 -5.99 2.16
C ALA A 144 12.16 -5.18 1.05
N ASP A 145 12.03 -3.87 1.21
CA ASP A 145 11.44 -2.99 0.21
C ASP A 145 12.22 -3.01 -1.11
N ASN A 146 13.56 -3.05 -1.05
CA ASN A 146 14.38 -3.12 -2.26
C ASN A 146 14.13 -4.40 -3.07
N VAL A 147 13.82 -5.50 -2.40
CA VAL A 147 13.42 -6.75 -3.06
C VAL A 147 12.02 -6.62 -3.66
N ASP A 148 11.06 -6.16 -2.86
CA ASP A 148 9.65 -6.09 -3.25
C ASP A 148 9.40 -5.09 -4.39
N PHE A 149 10.20 -4.03 -4.47
CA PHE A 149 10.07 -2.97 -5.46
C PHE A 149 11.04 -3.09 -6.64
N ARG A 150 11.68 -4.24 -6.79
CA ARG A 150 12.55 -4.46 -7.93
C ARG A 150 11.73 -4.41 -9.24
N GLY A 151 12.12 -3.51 -10.13
CA GLY A 151 11.40 -3.32 -11.40
C GLY A 151 10.07 -2.56 -11.30
N ALA A 152 9.77 -1.97 -10.14
CA ALA A 152 8.51 -1.27 -9.90
C ALA A 152 8.30 -0.09 -10.86
N GLU A 153 9.36 0.59 -11.26
CA GLU A 153 9.31 1.71 -12.21
C GLU A 153 8.71 1.32 -13.57
N MET A 154 8.80 0.05 -13.94
CA MET A 154 8.21 -0.45 -15.18
C MET A 154 6.67 -0.52 -15.13
N LEU A 155 6.10 -0.58 -13.93
CA LEU A 155 4.65 -0.59 -13.73
C LEU A 155 4.06 0.82 -13.66
N ALA A 156 4.89 1.83 -13.41
CA ALA A 156 4.45 3.18 -13.16
C ALA A 156 4.15 3.94 -14.46
N ASN A 157 3.03 4.65 -14.49
CA ASN A 157 2.74 5.65 -15.52
C ASN A 157 3.50 6.93 -15.26
N ARG A 158 3.83 7.19 -13.98
CA ARG A 158 4.58 8.38 -13.57
C ARG A 158 5.36 8.09 -12.29
N ILE A 159 6.53 8.71 -12.14
CA ILE A 159 7.35 8.65 -10.94
C ILE A 159 7.43 10.05 -10.35
N ILE A 160 7.13 10.15 -9.05
CA ILE A 160 7.27 11.39 -8.28
C ILE A 160 8.38 11.19 -7.26
N TYR A 161 9.36 12.09 -7.27
CA TYR A 161 10.48 12.06 -6.32
C TYR A 161 10.14 12.87 -5.09
N ASN A 162 10.16 12.25 -3.92
CA ASN A 162 9.82 12.86 -2.64
C ASN A 162 10.98 12.72 -1.65
N ASN A 163 12.13 13.29 -2.02
CA ASN A 163 13.34 13.25 -1.22
C ASN A 163 13.39 14.43 -0.23
N GLU A 164 14.15 14.26 0.86
CA GLU A 164 14.45 15.38 1.78
C GLU A 164 15.17 16.50 1.04
N GLY A 165 14.87 17.75 1.45
CA GLY A 165 15.45 18.94 0.86
C GLY A 165 14.83 19.37 -0.45
N LYS A 166 13.78 18.73 -0.92
CA LYS A 166 12.95 19.18 -2.04
C LYS A 166 11.66 19.77 -1.51
N GLU A 167 11.43 21.00 -1.82
CA GLU A 167 10.16 21.66 -1.57
C GLU A 167 9.12 21.30 -2.65
#